data_7446cd9a4f39367417d5fe2aa9ab7305
#
_entry.id   7446cd9a4f39367417d5fe2aa9ab7305
#
_cell.length_a   1.000
_cell.length_b   1.000
_cell.length_c   1.000
_cell.angle_alpha   90.00
_cell.angle_beta   90.00
_cell.angle_gamma   90.00
#
_symmetry.space_group_name_H-M   'P 1'
#
loop_
_entity.id
_entity.type
_entity.pdbx_description
1 polymer ?
#
loop_
_entity_poly.entity_id
_entity_poly.type
_entity_poly.pdbx_seq_one_letter_code
_entity_poly.pdbx_strand_id
1 'polypeptide(L)'
;MSKKGLKENQIFAARDTVEENDKIKAAREAVAADPTNAEKYMALGLALRGQMFFREALEAYSIGLTYDPFMSLLYRHRGHAYVNLGQYQEAAADFEMGLRIDPKNWDCWYHLGLSYHLMGSYERALKAYETCYALSPTDEYRICTTDWYCMTLMKMGRIDDMRKAASRIHADMEPGMSEGYFDSVLVYNGTRNIDEVL
;
A
#
# COMPACT_ATOMS: atom_id res chain seq x y z
N MET A 1 31.49 -9.08 -5.85
CA MET A 1 30.53 -8.68 -6.89
C MET A 1 29.57 -7.71 -6.26
N SER A 2 29.63 -6.47 -6.68
CA SER A 2 28.83 -5.36 -6.17
C SER A 2 27.35 -5.64 -6.43
N LYS A 3 26.54 -5.73 -5.37
CA LYS A 3 25.07 -5.62 -5.43
C LYS A 3 24.67 -4.16 -5.74
N LYS A 4 25.35 -3.53 -6.72
CA LYS A 4 24.92 -2.25 -7.25
C LYS A 4 23.51 -2.46 -7.77
N GLY A 5 22.61 -1.78 -7.11
CA GLY A 5 21.20 -1.84 -7.34
C GLY A 5 20.80 -1.83 -8.80
N LEU A 6 20.68 -3.04 -9.34
CA LEU A 6 19.89 -3.29 -10.54
C LEU A 6 18.53 -2.53 -10.50
N LYS A 7 18.08 -2.21 -9.30
CA LYS A 7 16.77 -1.61 -9.07
C LYS A 7 16.71 -0.10 -9.30
N GLU A 8 17.69 0.66 -8.83
CA GLU A 8 17.65 2.11 -9.03
C GLU A 8 17.90 2.47 -10.48
N ASN A 9 18.92 1.92 -11.09
CA ASN A 9 19.26 2.21 -12.49
C ASN A 9 18.20 1.69 -13.48
N GLN A 10 17.51 0.59 -13.21
CA GLN A 10 16.47 0.08 -14.10
C GLN A 10 15.16 0.86 -14.02
N ILE A 11 14.75 1.28 -12.82
CA ILE A 11 13.54 2.10 -12.67
C ILE A 11 13.74 3.50 -13.27
N PHE A 12 14.96 4.04 -13.25
CA PHE A 12 15.26 5.39 -13.74
C PHE A 12 15.77 5.43 -15.18
N ALA A 13 16.48 4.40 -15.65
CA ALA A 13 16.84 4.30 -17.06
C ALA A 13 15.65 4.02 -17.98
N ALA A 14 14.60 3.36 -17.46
CA ALA A 14 13.37 3.14 -18.20
C ALA A 14 12.64 4.45 -18.56
N ARG A 15 12.75 5.49 -17.72
CA ARG A 15 12.09 6.78 -17.96
C ARG A 15 12.61 7.50 -19.19
N ASP A 16 13.92 7.51 -19.40
CA ASP A 16 14.55 8.22 -20.54
C ASP A 16 14.20 7.56 -21.88
N THR A 17 13.62 6.36 -21.87
CA THR A 17 13.30 5.56 -23.06
C THR A 17 11.82 5.31 -23.25
N VAL A 18 10.96 5.60 -22.25
CA VAL A 18 9.51 5.37 -22.30
C VAL A 18 8.78 6.69 -22.45
N GLU A 19 8.08 6.86 -23.57
CA GLU A 19 7.23 8.02 -23.80
C GLU A 19 6.02 8.01 -22.84
N GLU A 20 5.63 9.22 -22.40
CA GLU A 20 4.41 9.42 -21.64
C GLU A 20 3.18 9.03 -22.49
N ASN A 21 2.30 8.21 -21.90
CA ASN A 21 1.06 7.82 -22.55
C ASN A 21 0.04 8.98 -22.60
N ASP A 22 -1.05 8.78 -23.34
CA ASP A 22 -2.07 9.83 -23.53
C ASP A 22 -2.75 10.23 -22.21
N LYS A 23 -2.81 9.33 -21.20
CA LYS A 23 -3.37 9.68 -19.89
C LYS A 23 -2.50 10.69 -19.16
N ILE A 24 -1.16 10.54 -19.22
CA ILE A 24 -0.24 11.50 -18.60
C ILE A 24 -0.30 12.84 -19.36
N LYS A 25 -0.29 12.81 -20.70
CA LYS A 25 -0.40 14.03 -21.53
C LYS A 25 -1.67 14.82 -21.21
N ALA A 26 -2.82 14.14 -21.21
CA ALA A 26 -4.11 14.76 -20.87
C ALA A 26 -4.14 15.32 -19.43
N ALA A 27 -3.54 14.61 -18.46
CA ALA A 27 -3.46 15.08 -17.08
C ALA A 27 -2.55 16.33 -16.96
N ARG A 28 -1.44 16.40 -17.72
CA ARG A 28 -0.59 17.61 -17.78
C ARG A 28 -1.32 18.81 -18.38
N GLU A 29 -2.08 18.60 -19.45
CA GLU A 29 -2.93 19.64 -20.05
C GLU A 29 -3.99 20.13 -19.04
N ALA A 30 -4.61 19.22 -18.29
CA ALA A 30 -5.58 19.58 -17.25
C ALA A 30 -4.95 20.42 -16.13
N VAL A 31 -3.73 20.08 -15.69
CA VAL A 31 -2.98 20.89 -14.73
C VAL A 31 -2.60 22.25 -15.32
N ALA A 32 -2.15 22.30 -16.58
CA ALA A 32 -1.81 23.57 -17.24
C ALA A 32 -3.02 24.52 -17.37
N ALA A 33 -4.23 23.96 -17.57
CA ALA A 33 -5.47 24.74 -17.67
C ALA A 33 -5.94 25.29 -16.31
N ASP A 34 -5.59 24.65 -15.19
CA ASP A 34 -5.97 25.08 -13.84
C ASP A 34 -4.88 24.67 -12.83
N PRO A 35 -3.81 25.46 -12.76
CA PRO A 35 -2.56 25.07 -12.06
C PRO A 35 -2.62 25.16 -10.54
N THR A 36 -3.75 25.53 -9.95
CA THR A 36 -3.96 25.60 -8.50
C THR A 36 -4.90 24.51 -7.98
N ASN A 37 -5.36 23.62 -8.84
CA ASN A 37 -6.34 22.60 -8.51
C ASN A 37 -5.66 21.31 -8.04
N ALA A 38 -5.78 21.00 -6.75
CA ALA A 38 -5.18 19.83 -6.11
C ALA A 38 -5.63 18.49 -6.71
N GLU A 39 -6.90 18.38 -7.13
CA GLU A 39 -7.43 17.15 -7.75
C GLU A 39 -6.77 16.84 -9.09
N LYS A 40 -6.42 17.88 -9.87
CA LYS A 40 -5.71 17.69 -11.14
C LYS A 40 -4.29 17.19 -10.94
N TYR A 41 -3.60 17.66 -9.89
CA TYR A 41 -2.31 17.11 -9.51
C TYR A 41 -2.43 15.68 -9.00
N MET A 42 -3.49 15.34 -8.26
CA MET A 42 -3.77 13.95 -7.88
C MET A 42 -3.96 13.07 -9.12
N ALA A 43 -4.75 13.51 -10.09
CA ALA A 43 -4.98 12.77 -11.34
C ALA A 43 -3.68 12.60 -12.15
N LEU A 44 -2.83 13.63 -12.23
CA LEU A 44 -1.52 13.54 -12.86
C LEU A 44 -0.62 12.53 -12.15
N GLY A 45 -0.55 12.59 -10.82
CA GLY A 45 0.22 11.64 -10.03
C GLY A 45 -0.25 10.19 -10.21
N LEU A 46 -1.57 9.96 -10.29
CA LEU A 46 -2.14 8.63 -10.58
C LEU A 46 -1.76 8.12 -11.98
N ALA A 47 -1.82 8.99 -12.99
CA ALA A 47 -1.42 8.64 -14.36
C ALA A 47 0.08 8.29 -14.44
N LEU A 48 0.94 9.10 -13.80
CA LEU A 48 2.40 8.87 -13.70
C LEU A 48 2.71 7.55 -12.97
N ARG A 49 2.06 7.30 -11.82
CA ARG A 49 2.21 6.04 -11.09
C ARG A 49 1.81 4.83 -11.92
N GLY A 50 0.76 4.96 -12.73
CA GLY A 50 0.30 3.91 -13.65
C GLY A 50 1.34 3.49 -14.69
N GLN A 51 2.30 4.37 -15.05
CA GLN A 51 3.47 4.06 -15.87
C GLN A 51 4.76 3.85 -15.05
N MET A 52 4.64 3.67 -13.73
CA MET A 52 5.76 3.46 -12.80
C MET A 52 6.71 4.67 -12.66
N PHE A 53 6.28 5.87 -13.05
CA PHE A 53 7.02 7.12 -12.84
C PHE A 53 6.79 7.63 -11.41
N PHE A 54 7.25 6.83 -10.44
CA PHE A 54 6.94 7.05 -9.02
C PHE A 54 7.49 8.37 -8.47
N ARG A 55 8.66 8.83 -8.91
CA ARG A 55 9.25 10.11 -8.44
C ARG A 55 8.44 11.30 -8.91
N GLU A 56 8.05 11.32 -10.16
CA GLU A 56 7.21 12.39 -10.68
C GLU A 56 5.81 12.35 -10.09
N ALA A 57 5.30 11.16 -9.82
CA ALA A 57 4.05 11.03 -9.08
C ALA A 57 4.15 11.66 -7.69
N LEU A 58 5.26 11.43 -6.95
CA LEU A 58 5.52 12.08 -5.66
C LEU A 58 5.54 13.62 -5.78
N GLU A 59 6.19 14.14 -6.82
CA GLU A 59 6.24 15.57 -7.08
C GLU A 59 4.85 16.13 -7.35
N ALA A 60 4.08 15.49 -8.23
CA ALA A 60 2.71 15.89 -8.53
C ALA A 60 1.83 15.90 -7.27
N TYR A 61 1.83 14.84 -6.46
CA TYR A 61 1.08 14.79 -5.21
C TYR A 61 1.55 15.86 -4.21
N SER A 62 2.86 16.13 -4.14
CA SER A 62 3.41 17.15 -3.25
C SER A 62 2.98 18.56 -3.66
N ILE A 63 2.95 18.85 -4.96
CA ILE A 63 2.41 20.13 -5.46
C ILE A 63 0.91 20.23 -5.13
N GLY A 64 0.14 19.15 -5.36
CA GLY A 64 -1.30 19.14 -4.99
C GLY A 64 -1.52 19.46 -3.51
N LEU A 65 -0.69 18.94 -2.61
CA LEU A 65 -0.75 19.23 -1.17
C LEU A 65 -0.39 20.68 -0.81
N THR A 66 0.30 21.42 -1.67
CA THR A 66 0.50 22.87 -1.45
C THR A 66 -0.79 23.67 -1.67
N TYR A 67 -1.70 23.16 -2.50
CA TYR A 67 -2.99 23.80 -2.77
C TYR A 67 -4.11 23.30 -1.86
N ASP A 68 -4.11 22.00 -1.53
CA ASP A 68 -5.04 21.44 -0.52
C ASP A 68 -4.29 20.50 0.46
N PRO A 69 -3.81 21.05 1.60
CA PRO A 69 -3.10 20.27 2.60
C PRO A 69 -4.01 19.34 3.43
N PHE A 70 -5.34 19.42 3.25
CA PHE A 70 -6.31 18.57 3.95
C PHE A 70 -6.94 17.49 3.05
N MET A 71 -6.48 17.34 1.82
CA MET A 71 -6.92 16.26 0.93
C MET A 71 -6.24 14.95 1.33
N SER A 72 -6.91 14.13 2.14
CA SER A 72 -6.40 12.83 2.66
C SER A 72 -5.95 11.89 1.54
N LEU A 73 -6.62 11.91 0.39
CA LEU A 73 -6.28 11.07 -0.75
C LEU A 73 -4.91 11.38 -1.36
N LEU A 74 -4.45 12.63 -1.31
CA LEU A 74 -3.09 12.97 -1.77
C LEU A 74 -2.02 12.34 -0.89
N TYR A 75 -2.18 12.38 0.43
CA TYR A 75 -1.28 11.67 1.36
C TYR A 75 -1.30 10.17 1.10
N ARG A 76 -2.49 9.57 0.98
CA ARG A 76 -2.65 8.15 0.65
C ARG A 76 -1.88 7.78 -0.62
N HIS A 77 -2.09 8.52 -1.72
CA HIS A 77 -1.46 8.20 -3.00
C HIS A 77 0.05 8.46 -2.99
N ARG A 78 0.51 9.49 -2.29
CA ARG A 78 1.94 9.77 -2.11
C ARG A 78 2.61 8.70 -1.26
N GLY A 79 1.98 8.27 -0.17
CA GLY A 79 2.41 7.14 0.65
C GLY A 79 2.59 5.86 -0.16
N HIS A 80 1.65 5.54 -1.05
CA HIS A 80 1.79 4.40 -1.98
C HIS A 80 3.00 4.55 -2.92
N ALA A 81 3.26 5.74 -3.43
CA ALA A 81 4.42 5.97 -4.28
C ALA A 81 5.74 5.81 -3.47
N TYR A 82 5.78 6.25 -2.23
CA TYR A 82 6.89 6.02 -1.31
C TYR A 82 7.12 4.53 -1.03
N VAL A 83 6.06 3.73 -0.81
CA VAL A 83 6.17 2.26 -0.65
C VAL A 83 6.83 1.64 -1.88
N ASN A 84 6.41 2.02 -3.09
CA ASN A 84 6.98 1.50 -4.34
C ASN A 84 8.47 1.87 -4.51
N LEU A 85 8.91 2.96 -3.92
CA LEU A 85 10.32 3.38 -3.91
C LEU A 85 11.13 2.81 -2.74
N GLY A 86 10.51 2.02 -1.85
CA GLY A 86 11.16 1.48 -0.65
C GLY A 86 11.40 2.52 0.46
N GLN A 87 10.76 3.69 0.37
CA GLN A 87 10.84 4.79 1.34
C GLN A 87 9.74 4.63 2.40
N TYR A 88 9.88 3.60 3.24
CA TYR A 88 8.81 3.18 4.17
C TYR A 88 8.56 4.15 5.32
N GLN A 89 9.57 4.93 5.73
CA GLN A 89 9.40 5.96 6.75
C GLN A 89 8.52 7.12 6.26
N GLU A 90 8.81 7.60 5.05
CA GLU A 90 8.04 8.65 4.38
C GLU A 90 6.62 8.17 4.09
N ALA A 91 6.48 6.91 3.65
CA ALA A 91 5.18 6.29 3.43
C ALA A 91 4.34 6.26 4.72
N ALA A 92 4.93 5.80 5.83
CA ALA A 92 4.24 5.75 7.11
C ALA A 92 3.79 7.15 7.58
N ALA A 93 4.64 8.17 7.43
CA ALA A 93 4.30 9.55 7.79
C ALA A 93 3.11 10.07 6.96
N ASP A 94 3.08 9.78 5.67
CA ASP A 94 1.96 10.17 4.80
C ASP A 94 0.67 9.43 5.15
N PHE A 95 0.71 8.12 5.40
CA PHE A 95 -0.48 7.39 5.83
C PHE A 95 -0.99 7.88 7.19
N GLU A 96 -0.10 8.19 8.16
CA GLU A 96 -0.49 8.80 9.43
C GLU A 96 -1.17 10.16 9.24
N MET A 97 -0.66 11.00 8.33
CA MET A 97 -1.31 12.29 8.00
C MET A 97 -2.66 12.08 7.34
N GLY A 98 -2.77 11.16 6.39
CA GLY A 98 -4.05 10.80 5.79
C GLY A 98 -5.07 10.33 6.82
N LEU A 99 -4.64 9.54 7.81
CA LEU A 99 -5.50 9.02 8.89
C LEU A 99 -5.89 10.08 9.93
N ARG A 100 -5.12 11.15 10.11
CA ARG A 100 -5.54 12.30 10.94
C ARG A 100 -6.71 13.06 10.31
N ILE A 101 -6.81 13.05 8.98
CA ILE A 101 -7.88 13.70 8.23
C ILE A 101 -9.06 12.74 8.07
N ASP A 102 -8.81 11.50 7.68
CA ASP A 102 -9.80 10.45 7.49
C ASP A 102 -9.41 9.19 8.30
N PRO A 103 -9.79 9.11 9.58
CA PRO A 103 -9.40 8.00 10.47
C PRO A 103 -10.06 6.65 10.11
N LYS A 104 -11.05 6.65 9.19
CA LYS A 104 -11.72 5.41 8.75
C LYS A 104 -11.19 4.89 7.42
N ASN A 105 -10.17 5.49 6.87
CA ASN A 105 -9.57 5.05 5.61
C ASN A 105 -8.85 3.72 5.80
N TRP A 106 -9.52 2.63 5.42
CA TRP A 106 -9.00 1.26 5.52
C TRP A 106 -7.65 1.11 4.80
N ASP A 107 -7.54 1.65 3.59
CA ASP A 107 -6.34 1.51 2.76
C ASP A 107 -5.11 2.20 3.38
N CYS A 108 -5.30 3.35 4.04
CA CYS A 108 -4.24 3.99 4.80
C CYS A 108 -3.79 3.14 6.00
N TRP A 109 -4.72 2.52 6.75
CA TRP A 109 -4.37 1.62 7.84
C TRP A 109 -3.62 0.39 7.36
N TYR A 110 -4.07 -0.22 6.26
CA TYR A 110 -3.44 -1.39 5.64
C TYR A 110 -1.99 -1.09 5.26
N HIS A 111 -1.75 -0.02 4.51
CA HIS A 111 -0.42 0.35 4.03
C HIS A 111 0.47 0.96 5.12
N LEU A 112 -0.11 1.56 6.17
CA LEU A 112 0.62 1.93 7.37
C LEU A 112 1.17 0.70 8.08
N GLY A 113 0.33 -0.34 8.25
CA GLY A 113 0.75 -1.63 8.78
C GLY A 113 1.88 -2.25 7.95
N LEU A 114 1.73 -2.26 6.62
CA LEU A 114 2.75 -2.74 5.69
C LEU A 114 4.06 -1.95 5.81
N SER A 115 3.99 -0.63 5.88
CA SER A 115 5.19 0.23 6.05
C SER A 115 5.92 -0.09 7.36
N TYR A 116 5.20 -0.24 8.46
CA TYR A 116 5.79 -0.65 9.75
C TYR A 116 6.36 -2.06 9.72
N HIS A 117 5.68 -3.01 9.07
CA HIS A 117 6.20 -4.36 8.90
C HIS A 117 7.54 -4.35 8.16
N LEU A 118 7.62 -3.65 7.04
CA LEU A 118 8.83 -3.56 6.21
C LEU A 118 9.98 -2.81 6.90
N MET A 119 9.67 -1.92 7.85
CA MET A 119 10.67 -1.27 8.71
C MET A 119 11.10 -2.14 9.92
N GLY A 120 10.49 -3.29 10.15
CA GLY A 120 10.71 -4.10 11.34
C GLY A 120 10.04 -3.57 12.62
N SER A 121 9.17 -2.57 12.50
CA SER A 121 8.40 -1.99 13.61
C SER A 121 7.14 -2.83 13.88
N TYR A 122 7.31 -4.10 14.18
CA TYR A 122 6.25 -5.11 14.17
C TYR A 122 5.10 -4.81 15.14
N GLU A 123 5.38 -4.32 16.34
CA GLU A 123 4.32 -3.96 17.31
C GLU A 123 3.42 -2.82 16.79
N ARG A 124 4.00 -1.85 16.06
CA ARG A 124 3.22 -0.79 15.42
C ARG A 124 2.42 -1.34 14.24
N ALA A 125 2.99 -2.26 13.46
CA ALA A 125 2.31 -2.94 12.37
C ALA A 125 1.07 -3.70 12.87
N LEU A 126 1.21 -4.49 13.95
CA LEU A 126 0.10 -5.24 14.54
C LEU A 126 -1.05 -4.31 14.97
N LYS A 127 -0.74 -3.16 15.61
CA LYS A 127 -1.77 -2.16 15.99
C LYS A 127 -2.50 -1.59 14.78
N ALA A 128 -1.78 -1.28 13.71
CA ALA A 128 -2.37 -0.77 12.48
C ALA A 128 -3.28 -1.82 11.83
N TYR A 129 -2.85 -3.07 11.76
CA TYR A 129 -3.64 -4.16 11.19
C TYR A 129 -4.89 -4.52 12.02
N GLU A 130 -4.84 -4.42 13.37
CA GLU A 130 -6.05 -4.61 14.19
C GLU A 130 -7.10 -3.55 13.87
N THR A 131 -6.70 -2.29 13.72
CA THR A 131 -7.63 -1.23 13.31
C THR A 131 -8.13 -1.45 11.89
N CYS A 132 -7.24 -1.84 10.98
CA CYS A 132 -7.55 -2.18 9.60
C CYS A 132 -8.59 -3.31 9.52
N TYR A 133 -8.39 -4.39 10.27
CA TYR A 133 -9.32 -5.52 10.35
C TYR A 133 -10.71 -5.09 10.83
N ALA A 134 -10.77 -4.27 11.88
CA ALA A 134 -12.03 -3.75 12.42
C ALA A 134 -12.80 -2.87 11.43
N LEU A 135 -12.10 -2.19 10.53
CA LEU A 135 -12.66 -1.33 9.47
C LEU A 135 -12.93 -2.08 8.17
N SER A 136 -12.54 -3.34 8.05
CA SER A 136 -12.66 -4.12 6.81
C SER A 136 -14.10 -4.29 6.38
N PRO A 137 -14.51 -3.82 5.18
CA PRO A 137 -15.89 -3.81 4.75
C PRO A 137 -16.39 -5.20 4.26
N THR A 138 -15.48 -6.04 3.77
CA THR A 138 -15.79 -7.37 3.21
C THR A 138 -14.80 -8.41 3.70
N ASP A 139 -15.08 -9.68 3.42
CA ASP A 139 -14.18 -10.80 3.74
C ASP A 139 -12.85 -10.69 3.01
N GLU A 140 -12.84 -10.28 1.75
CA GLU A 140 -11.62 -10.01 0.98
C GLU A 140 -10.63 -9.13 1.77
N TYR A 141 -11.12 -8.01 2.32
CA TYR A 141 -10.30 -7.06 3.10
C TYR A 141 -9.86 -7.64 4.44
N ARG A 142 -10.69 -8.47 5.09
CA ARG A 142 -10.31 -9.18 6.33
C ARG A 142 -9.23 -10.20 6.07
N ILE A 143 -9.34 -10.94 4.97
CA ILE A 143 -8.41 -11.97 4.55
C ILE A 143 -7.01 -11.38 4.32
N CYS A 144 -6.88 -10.39 3.45
CA CYS A 144 -5.56 -9.81 3.16
C CYS A 144 -4.95 -9.09 4.37
N THR A 145 -5.77 -8.46 5.22
CA THR A 145 -5.30 -7.87 6.48
C THR A 145 -4.78 -8.94 7.45
N THR A 146 -5.51 -10.07 7.55
CA THR A 146 -5.13 -11.17 8.47
C THR A 146 -3.85 -11.83 8.01
N ASP A 147 -3.62 -12.00 6.71
CA ASP A 147 -2.38 -12.57 6.19
C ASP A 147 -1.16 -11.73 6.62
N TRP A 148 -1.17 -10.43 6.38
CA TRP A 148 -0.08 -9.54 6.81
C TRP A 148 0.10 -9.49 8.32
N TYR A 149 -1.01 -9.55 9.08
CA TYR A 149 -0.96 -9.67 10.54
C TYR A 149 -0.24 -10.95 10.97
N CYS A 150 -0.60 -12.09 10.37
CA CYS A 150 0.02 -13.39 10.63
C CYS A 150 1.51 -13.39 10.24
N MET A 151 1.86 -12.86 9.07
CA MET A 151 3.26 -12.72 8.66
C MET A 151 4.07 -11.87 9.66
N THR A 152 3.47 -10.82 10.20
CA THR A 152 4.11 -9.98 11.22
C THR A 152 4.35 -10.76 12.51
N LEU A 153 3.37 -11.52 12.99
CA LEU A 153 3.51 -12.39 14.16
C LEU A 153 4.57 -13.48 13.97
N MET A 154 4.63 -14.07 12.77
CA MET A 154 5.68 -15.04 12.43
C MET A 154 7.08 -14.41 12.48
N LYS A 155 7.26 -13.18 11.99
CA LYS A 155 8.53 -12.42 12.11
C LYS A 155 8.96 -12.21 13.57
N MET A 156 8.00 -12.14 14.48
CA MET A 156 8.22 -12.01 15.92
C MET A 156 8.38 -13.35 16.66
N GLY A 157 8.25 -14.50 15.96
CA GLY A 157 8.24 -15.83 16.58
C GLY A 157 6.98 -16.15 17.38
N ARG A 158 5.90 -15.37 17.26
CA ARG A 158 4.63 -15.48 18.00
C ARG A 158 3.66 -16.44 17.30
N ILE A 159 4.06 -17.73 17.19
CA ILE A 159 3.33 -18.71 16.36
C ILE A 159 1.93 -19.01 16.90
N ASP A 160 1.75 -19.10 18.21
CA ASP A 160 0.43 -19.38 18.80
C ASP A 160 -0.54 -18.20 18.60
N ASP A 161 -0.03 -16.97 18.72
CA ASP A 161 -0.82 -15.78 18.42
C ASP A 161 -1.18 -15.71 16.93
N MET A 162 -0.26 -16.11 16.05
CA MET A 162 -0.50 -16.20 14.62
C MET A 162 -1.65 -17.18 14.30
N ARG A 163 -1.61 -18.40 14.85
CA ARG A 163 -2.70 -19.38 14.67
C ARG A 163 -4.04 -18.87 15.17
N LYS A 164 -4.05 -18.20 16.34
CA LYS A 164 -5.23 -17.55 16.88
C LYS A 164 -5.76 -16.43 15.97
N ALA A 165 -4.86 -15.64 15.39
CA ALA A 165 -5.27 -14.59 14.44
C ALA A 165 -5.84 -15.21 13.15
N ALA A 166 -5.17 -16.21 12.59
CA ALA A 166 -5.61 -16.92 11.39
C ALA A 166 -6.98 -17.61 11.57
N SER A 167 -7.34 -18.04 12.79
CA SER A 167 -8.65 -18.66 13.05
C SER A 167 -9.85 -17.70 12.91
N ARG A 168 -9.60 -16.40 12.69
CA ARG A 168 -10.66 -15.42 12.34
C ARG A 168 -11.17 -15.62 10.90
N ILE A 169 -10.42 -16.33 10.08
CA ILE A 169 -10.75 -16.59 8.66
C ILE A 169 -11.24 -18.03 8.52
N HIS A 170 -12.41 -18.19 7.90
CA HIS A 170 -13.10 -19.45 7.71
C HIS A 170 -13.18 -19.82 6.23
N ALA A 171 -13.26 -21.12 5.94
CA ALA A 171 -13.22 -21.64 4.56
C ALA A 171 -14.42 -21.26 3.69
N ASP A 172 -15.51 -20.77 4.30
CA ASP A 172 -16.73 -20.29 3.63
C ASP A 172 -16.73 -18.78 3.33
N MET A 173 -15.65 -18.06 3.69
CA MET A 173 -15.50 -16.64 3.36
C MET A 173 -15.21 -16.42 1.87
N GLU A 174 -15.66 -15.27 1.38
CA GLU A 174 -15.50 -14.89 -0.04
C GLU A 174 -14.17 -14.12 -0.25
N PRO A 175 -13.14 -14.76 -0.85
CA PRO A 175 -11.82 -14.14 -0.95
C PRO A 175 -11.72 -13.00 -1.99
N GLY A 176 -12.65 -12.92 -2.95
CA GLY A 176 -12.57 -11.95 -4.04
C GLY A 176 -11.26 -12.06 -4.82
N MET A 177 -10.49 -10.97 -4.91
CA MET A 177 -9.16 -10.96 -5.54
C MET A 177 -8.03 -11.37 -4.58
N SER A 178 -8.36 -11.77 -3.35
CA SER A 178 -7.39 -12.13 -2.30
C SER A 178 -7.18 -13.63 -2.14
N GLU A 179 -7.38 -14.45 -3.20
CA GLU A 179 -7.26 -15.91 -3.16
C GLU A 179 -5.91 -16.37 -2.60
N GLY A 180 -4.79 -15.80 -3.05
CA GLY A 180 -3.46 -16.18 -2.56
C GLY A 180 -3.26 -15.89 -1.07
N TYR A 181 -3.80 -14.79 -0.56
CA TYR A 181 -3.82 -14.49 0.87
C TYR A 181 -4.73 -15.46 1.63
N PHE A 182 -5.88 -15.81 1.04
CA PHE A 182 -6.84 -16.73 1.61
C PHE A 182 -6.22 -18.11 1.84
N ASP A 183 -5.59 -18.65 0.81
CA ASP A 183 -4.88 -19.92 0.88
C ASP A 183 -3.82 -19.92 1.98
N SER A 184 -3.01 -18.87 2.05
CA SER A 184 -1.99 -18.71 3.08
C SER A 184 -2.59 -18.74 4.49
N VAL A 185 -3.67 -18.00 4.73
CA VAL A 185 -4.31 -17.94 6.05
C VAL A 185 -4.95 -19.28 6.42
N LEU A 186 -5.56 -20.02 5.47
CA LEU A 186 -6.10 -21.35 5.72
C LEU A 186 -5.01 -22.38 6.02
N VAL A 187 -3.79 -22.21 5.50
CA VAL A 187 -2.63 -23.01 5.92
C VAL A 187 -2.20 -22.64 7.34
N TYR A 188 -2.14 -21.35 7.68
CA TYR A 188 -1.73 -20.91 9.03
C TYR A 188 -2.68 -21.40 10.13
N ASN A 189 -3.97 -21.51 9.86
CA ASN A 189 -4.96 -22.02 10.83
C ASN A 189 -5.15 -23.54 10.77
N GLY A 190 -4.46 -24.23 9.85
CA GLY A 190 -4.50 -25.69 9.71
C GLY A 190 -5.74 -26.24 8.99
N THR A 191 -6.57 -25.38 8.37
CA THR A 191 -7.74 -25.80 7.58
C THR A 191 -7.33 -26.40 6.24
N ARG A 192 -6.21 -25.97 5.67
CA ARG A 192 -5.66 -26.44 4.40
C ARG A 192 -4.23 -26.94 4.58
N ASN A 193 -3.84 -27.96 3.81
CA ASN A 193 -2.46 -28.42 3.80
C ASN A 193 -1.63 -27.54 2.85
N ILE A 194 -0.35 -27.32 3.17
CA ILE A 194 0.56 -26.55 2.32
C ILE A 194 0.77 -27.20 0.95
N ASP A 195 0.75 -28.56 0.88
CA ASP A 195 0.88 -29.30 -0.38
C ASP A 195 -0.34 -29.16 -1.31
N GLU A 196 -1.45 -28.61 -0.82
CA GLU A 196 -2.64 -28.32 -1.61
C GLU A 196 -2.62 -26.94 -2.27
N VAL A 197 -1.64 -26.10 -1.87
CA VAL A 197 -1.54 -24.67 -2.25
C VAL A 197 -0.33 -24.41 -3.16
N LEU A 198 0.67 -25.32 -3.14
CA LEU A 198 1.87 -25.27 -4.00
C LEU A 198 1.67 -26.01 -5.33
#